data_b78240db5260a346a5dc42ddaa569b18
#
_entry.id   b78240db5260a346a5dc42ddaa569b18
#
_cell.length_a   1.000
_cell.length_b   1.000
_cell.length_c   1.000
_cell.angle_alpha   90.00
_cell.angle_beta   90.00
_cell.angle_gamma   90.00
#
_symmetry.space_group_name_H-M   'P 1'
#
loop_
_entity.id
_entity.type
_entity.pdbx_description
1 polymer ?
#
loop_
_entity_poly.entity_id
_entity_poly.type
_entity_poly.pdbx_seq_one_letter_code
_entity_poly.pdbx_strand_id
1 'polypeptide(L)'
;MIAVDTSALMAILLDEPQANACIAVLEDEGDLVISAGTVAEALIVAARRNVGEELTGLIEGLGFDIVPVTPASARRIADAYARWGKGVHPAGLNFGDCFAYETAREHECRLLYVGDDFARTDIESALPDAT
;
A
#
# COMPACT_ATOMS: atom_id res chain seq x y z
N MET A 1 5.34 -12.07 5.81
CA MET A 1 4.99 -10.64 5.97
C MET A 1 4.80 -9.97 4.62
N ILE A 2 3.76 -9.19 4.49
CA ILE A 2 3.56 -8.30 3.34
C ILE A 2 3.17 -6.91 3.82
N ALA A 3 3.55 -5.88 3.06
CA ALA A 3 3.06 -4.52 3.24
C ALA A 3 1.87 -4.30 2.31
N VAL A 4 1.01 -3.33 2.64
CA VAL A 4 -0.23 -3.10 1.89
C VAL A 4 -0.36 -1.62 1.54
N ASP A 5 -0.68 -1.36 0.28
CA ASP A 5 -0.94 0.00 -0.23
C ASP A 5 -2.44 0.31 -0.20
N THR A 6 -2.77 1.59 -0.17
CA THR A 6 -4.15 2.09 -0.27
C THR A 6 -4.89 1.47 -1.45
N SER A 7 -4.22 1.31 -2.60
CA SER A 7 -4.86 0.79 -3.81
C SER A 7 -5.48 -0.59 -3.63
N ALA A 8 -4.83 -1.46 -2.85
CA ALA A 8 -5.36 -2.79 -2.58
C ALA A 8 -6.60 -2.73 -1.68
N LEU A 9 -6.57 -1.91 -0.64
CA LEU A 9 -7.71 -1.73 0.26
C LEU A 9 -8.92 -1.16 -0.47
N MET A 10 -8.69 -0.18 -1.33
CA MET A 10 -9.75 0.44 -2.12
C MET A 10 -10.32 -0.52 -3.17
N ALA A 11 -9.47 -1.36 -3.79
CA ALA A 11 -9.93 -2.38 -4.71
C ALA A 11 -10.91 -3.34 -4.05
N ILE A 12 -10.64 -3.73 -2.81
CA ILE A 12 -11.53 -4.61 -2.03
C ILE A 12 -12.86 -3.88 -1.72
N LEU A 13 -12.79 -2.66 -1.20
CA LEU A 13 -13.98 -1.93 -0.78
C LEU A 13 -14.88 -1.53 -1.94
N LEU A 14 -14.30 -1.26 -3.10
CA LEU A 14 -15.04 -0.83 -4.29
C LEU A 14 -15.32 -1.97 -5.25
N ASP A 15 -15.05 -3.21 -4.85
CA ASP A 15 -15.28 -4.41 -5.65
C ASP A 15 -14.67 -4.30 -7.05
N GLU A 16 -13.43 -3.83 -7.12
CA GLU A 16 -12.68 -3.74 -8.37
C GLU A 16 -12.27 -5.14 -8.86
N PRO A 17 -11.86 -5.29 -10.14
CA PRO A 17 -11.51 -6.61 -10.69
C PRO A 17 -10.48 -7.40 -9.88
N GLN A 18 -9.55 -6.72 -9.19
CA GLN A 18 -8.51 -7.37 -8.40
C GLN A 18 -8.94 -7.67 -6.95
N ALA A 19 -10.16 -7.33 -6.54
CA ALA A 19 -10.62 -7.45 -5.15
C ALA A 19 -10.44 -8.87 -4.61
N ASN A 20 -10.91 -9.87 -5.35
CA ASN A 20 -10.82 -11.26 -4.90
C ASN A 20 -9.39 -11.75 -4.76
N ALA A 21 -8.50 -11.35 -5.68
CA ALA A 21 -7.09 -11.70 -5.61
C ALA A 21 -6.41 -11.06 -4.38
N CYS A 22 -6.74 -9.80 -4.09
CA CYS A 22 -6.24 -9.11 -2.90
C CYS A 22 -6.73 -9.77 -1.61
N ILE A 23 -8.02 -10.11 -1.54
CA ILE A 23 -8.60 -10.79 -0.38
C ILE A 23 -7.88 -12.13 -0.14
N ALA A 24 -7.67 -12.91 -1.20
CA ALA A 24 -7.00 -14.20 -1.09
C ALA A 24 -5.58 -14.08 -0.53
N VAL A 25 -4.83 -13.07 -0.97
CA VAL A 25 -3.48 -12.81 -0.44
C VAL A 25 -3.53 -12.43 1.03
N LEU A 26 -4.45 -11.56 1.43
CA LEU A 26 -4.61 -11.13 2.83
C LEU A 26 -5.03 -12.27 3.74
N GLU A 27 -5.90 -13.16 3.27
CA GLU A 27 -6.35 -14.31 4.05
C GLU A 27 -5.23 -15.35 4.25
N ASP A 28 -4.35 -15.49 3.25
CA ASP A 28 -3.27 -16.47 3.28
C ASP A 28 -2.05 -15.97 4.06
N GLU A 29 -1.92 -14.69 4.26
CA GLU A 29 -0.76 -14.08 4.92
C GLU A 29 -1.03 -13.83 6.40
N GLY A 30 -0.11 -14.32 7.27
CA GLY A 30 -0.25 -14.17 8.72
C GLY A 30 0.26 -12.85 9.27
N ASP A 31 1.16 -12.18 8.55
CA ASP A 31 1.81 -10.94 8.98
C ASP A 31 1.54 -9.81 7.99
N LEU A 32 0.78 -8.81 8.44
CA LEU A 32 0.43 -7.65 7.63
C LEU A 32 1.02 -6.40 8.27
N VAL A 33 1.73 -5.61 7.49
CA VAL A 33 2.30 -4.34 7.92
C VAL A 33 1.81 -3.21 7.03
N ILE A 34 1.53 -2.06 7.61
CA ILE A 34 1.08 -0.88 6.87
C ILE A 34 1.66 0.38 7.53
N SER A 35 2.05 1.34 6.72
CA SER A 35 2.49 2.65 7.24
C SER A 35 1.32 3.43 7.80
N ALA A 36 1.54 4.14 8.92
CA ALA A 36 0.55 5.10 9.42
C ALA A 36 0.20 6.16 8.36
N GLY A 37 1.15 6.52 7.50
CA GLY A 37 0.91 7.43 6.38
C GLY A 37 -0.05 6.84 5.34
N THR A 38 0.09 5.56 5.05
CA THR A 38 -0.83 4.85 4.16
C THR A 38 -2.23 4.75 4.76
N VAL A 39 -2.33 4.49 6.06
CA VAL A 39 -3.63 4.48 6.76
C VAL A 39 -4.31 5.84 6.63
N ALA A 40 -3.57 6.93 6.83
CA ALA A 40 -4.11 8.29 6.70
C ALA A 40 -4.62 8.55 5.27
N GLU A 41 -3.84 8.17 4.26
CA GLU A 41 -4.25 8.29 2.86
C GLU A 41 -5.52 7.50 2.58
N ALA A 42 -5.55 6.24 3.02
CA ALA A 42 -6.69 5.36 2.80
C ALA A 42 -7.97 5.91 3.44
N LEU A 43 -7.87 6.45 4.65
CA LEU A 43 -9.00 7.06 5.34
C LEU A 43 -9.54 8.28 4.57
N ILE A 44 -8.65 9.10 4.01
CA ILE A 44 -9.04 10.27 3.21
C ILE A 44 -9.73 9.83 1.92
N VAL A 45 -9.14 8.88 1.20
CA VAL A 45 -9.70 8.38 -0.07
C VAL A 45 -11.05 7.70 0.18
N ALA A 46 -11.16 6.87 1.20
CA ALA A 46 -12.40 6.18 1.53
C ALA A 46 -13.52 7.15 1.92
N ALA A 47 -13.19 8.22 2.66
CA ALA A 47 -14.18 9.24 3.01
C ALA A 47 -14.74 9.92 1.77
N ARG A 48 -13.90 10.19 0.77
CA ARG A 48 -14.33 10.79 -0.51
C ARG A 48 -15.23 9.86 -1.32
N ARG A 49 -15.11 8.56 -1.12
CA ARG A 49 -15.89 7.54 -1.81
C ARG A 49 -17.05 7.02 -0.96
N ASN A 50 -17.29 7.62 0.21
CA ASN A 50 -18.37 7.25 1.14
C ASN A 50 -18.25 5.79 1.65
N VAL A 51 -17.03 5.30 1.82
CA VAL A 51 -16.75 3.97 2.37
C VAL A 51 -15.79 4.04 3.57
N GLY A 52 -15.81 5.16 4.30
CA GLY A 52 -14.90 5.38 5.44
C GLY A 52 -15.12 4.40 6.58
N GLU A 53 -16.37 4.10 6.94
CA GLU A 53 -16.67 3.14 8.01
C GLU A 53 -16.25 1.74 7.62
N GLU A 54 -16.48 1.35 6.36
CA GLU A 54 -16.08 0.05 5.84
C GLU A 54 -14.56 -0.10 5.84
N LEU A 55 -13.83 0.97 5.50
CA LEU A 55 -12.36 0.95 5.56
C LEU A 55 -11.86 0.76 6.99
N THR A 56 -12.42 1.51 7.96
CA THR A 56 -12.05 1.37 9.36
C THR A 56 -12.25 -0.07 9.84
N GLY A 57 -13.41 -0.66 9.51
CA GLY A 57 -13.70 -2.06 9.84
C GLY A 57 -12.72 -3.03 9.19
N LEU A 58 -12.35 -2.79 7.95
CA LEU A 58 -11.39 -3.64 7.23
C LEU A 58 -10.00 -3.58 7.88
N ILE A 59 -9.52 -2.39 8.19
CA ILE A 59 -8.20 -2.21 8.85
C ILE A 59 -8.20 -2.89 10.21
N GLU A 60 -9.23 -2.67 11.04
CA GLU A 60 -9.33 -3.29 12.35
C GLU A 60 -9.42 -4.81 12.26
N GLY A 61 -10.21 -5.32 11.32
CA GLY A 61 -10.43 -6.75 11.15
C GLY A 61 -9.22 -7.51 10.64
N LEU A 62 -8.34 -6.87 9.87
CA LEU A 62 -7.15 -7.50 9.29
C LEU A 62 -5.99 -7.62 10.28
N GLY A 63 -6.01 -6.86 11.37
CA GLY A 63 -4.97 -6.97 12.40
C GLY A 63 -3.59 -6.49 11.96
N PHE A 64 -3.53 -5.40 11.20
CA PHE A 64 -2.26 -4.82 10.77
C PHE A 64 -1.36 -4.42 11.93
N ASP A 65 -0.04 -4.59 11.72
CA ASP A 65 0.97 -3.85 12.46
C ASP A 65 1.11 -2.48 11.76
N ILE A 66 0.63 -1.43 12.42
CA ILE A 66 0.67 -0.07 11.87
C ILE A 66 1.98 0.58 12.28
N VAL A 67 2.84 0.84 11.31
CA VAL A 67 4.19 1.35 11.55
C VAL A 67 4.16 2.88 11.59
N PRO A 68 4.70 3.50 12.65
CA PRO A 68 4.72 4.96 12.73
C PRO A 68 5.68 5.56 11.72
N VAL A 69 5.38 6.78 11.27
CA VAL A 69 6.32 7.58 10.47
C VAL A 69 7.28 8.28 11.43
N THR A 70 8.53 7.85 11.40
CA THR A 70 9.59 8.40 12.26
C THR A 70 10.45 9.40 11.48
N PRO A 71 11.32 10.17 12.15
CA PRO A 71 12.28 11.01 11.43
C PRO A 71 13.14 10.22 10.42
N ALA A 72 13.55 9.00 10.78
CA ALA A 72 14.33 8.15 9.87
C ALA A 72 13.49 7.69 8.68
N SER A 73 12.25 7.23 8.90
CA SER A 73 11.38 6.82 7.80
C SER A 73 10.99 7.99 6.92
N ALA A 74 10.83 9.20 7.47
CA ALA A 74 10.55 10.40 6.69
C ALA A 74 11.66 10.67 5.65
N ARG A 75 12.93 10.50 6.04
CA ARG A 75 14.05 10.64 5.11
C ARG A 75 14.04 9.58 4.02
N ARG A 76 13.73 8.32 4.37
CA ARG A 76 13.65 7.23 3.38
C ARG A 76 12.48 7.43 2.42
N ILE A 77 11.35 7.96 2.91
CA ILE A 77 10.21 8.31 2.07
C ILE A 77 10.60 9.41 1.06
N ALA A 78 11.32 10.43 1.51
CA ALA A 78 11.82 11.48 0.64
C ALA A 78 12.80 10.93 -0.41
N ASP A 79 13.67 10.01 -0.02
CA ASP A 79 14.61 9.34 -0.94
C ASP A 79 13.85 8.50 -1.99
N ALA A 80 12.79 7.82 -1.60
CA ALA A 80 11.94 7.06 -2.53
C ALA A 80 11.31 7.98 -3.58
N TYR A 81 10.81 9.12 -3.17
CA TYR A 81 10.26 10.10 -4.10
C TYR A 81 11.34 10.68 -5.03
N ALA A 82 12.52 10.96 -4.50
CA ALA A 82 13.64 11.47 -5.31
C ALA A 82 14.09 10.47 -6.38
N ARG A 83 13.91 9.18 -6.13
CA ARG A 83 14.30 8.10 -7.07
C ARG A 83 13.19 7.71 -8.04
N TRP A 84 11.97 7.54 -7.55
CA TRP A 84 10.86 6.94 -8.28
C TRP A 84 9.68 7.88 -8.53
N GLY A 85 9.76 9.10 -8.01
CA GLY A 85 8.66 10.02 -7.93
C GLY A 85 8.19 10.59 -9.26
N LYS A 86 6.98 11.15 -9.22
CA LYS A 86 6.35 11.83 -10.34
C LYS A 86 7.23 12.97 -10.82
N GLY A 87 7.51 12.99 -12.12
CA GLY A 87 8.39 13.98 -12.74
C GLY A 87 9.88 13.62 -12.70
N VAL A 88 10.26 12.53 -12.01
CA VAL A 88 11.63 12.04 -11.90
C VAL A 88 11.84 10.73 -12.64
N HIS A 89 10.90 9.80 -12.48
CA HIS A 89 10.97 8.44 -13.02
C HIS A 89 9.65 8.04 -13.67
N PRO A 90 9.66 7.19 -14.72
CA PRO A 90 8.43 6.72 -15.35
C PRO A 90 7.43 6.01 -14.41
N ALA A 91 7.91 5.45 -13.29
CA ALA A 91 7.03 4.88 -12.27
C ALA A 91 6.05 5.92 -11.74
N GLY A 92 6.50 7.16 -11.61
CA GLY A 92 5.63 8.27 -11.27
C GLY A 92 4.96 8.15 -9.90
N LEU A 93 5.69 7.65 -8.89
CA LEU A 93 5.12 7.50 -7.56
C LEU A 93 4.68 8.87 -7.03
N ASN A 94 3.47 8.92 -6.48
CA ASN A 94 3.01 10.12 -5.79
C ASN A 94 3.46 10.09 -4.33
N PHE A 95 3.15 11.14 -3.58
CA PHE A 95 3.52 11.24 -2.16
C PHE A 95 3.02 10.05 -1.35
N GLY A 96 1.74 9.68 -1.51
CA GLY A 96 1.14 8.57 -0.75
C GLY A 96 1.81 7.23 -1.06
N ASP A 97 2.15 6.98 -2.31
CA ASP A 97 2.80 5.73 -2.73
C ASP A 97 4.13 5.52 -2.00
N CYS A 98 4.85 6.59 -1.71
CA CYS A 98 6.17 6.50 -1.10
C CYS A 98 6.15 5.95 0.32
N PHE A 99 5.04 6.14 1.06
CA PHE A 99 4.89 5.53 2.39
C PHE A 99 4.81 4.00 2.29
N ALA A 100 4.03 3.50 1.34
CA ALA A 100 3.90 2.05 1.14
C ALA A 100 5.20 1.45 0.63
N TYR A 101 5.86 2.12 -0.32
CA TYR A 101 7.15 1.69 -0.85
C TYR A 101 8.20 1.58 0.28
N GLU A 102 8.34 2.64 1.08
CA GLU A 102 9.32 2.66 2.17
C GLU A 102 9.07 1.56 3.20
N THR A 103 7.82 1.34 3.56
CA THR A 103 7.45 0.28 4.51
C THR A 103 7.85 -1.10 3.99
N ALA A 104 7.54 -1.39 2.74
CA ALA A 104 7.90 -2.67 2.13
C ALA A 104 9.42 -2.85 2.06
N ARG A 105 10.16 -1.82 1.68
CA ARG A 105 11.62 -1.87 1.59
C ARG A 105 12.27 -2.04 2.96
N GLU A 106 11.83 -1.29 3.96
CA GLU A 106 12.38 -1.37 5.31
C GLU A 106 12.15 -2.73 5.95
N HIS A 107 11.00 -3.34 5.69
CA HIS A 107 10.67 -4.68 6.22
C HIS A 107 11.13 -5.82 5.30
N GLU A 108 11.77 -5.50 4.18
CA GLU A 108 12.26 -6.48 3.20
C GLU A 108 11.17 -7.48 2.80
N CYS A 109 9.99 -6.95 2.48
CA CYS A 109 8.83 -7.76 2.12
C CYS A 109 8.17 -7.26 0.84
N ARG A 110 7.28 -8.09 0.30
CA ARG A 110 6.48 -7.75 -0.88
C ARG A 110 5.42 -6.73 -0.53
N LEU A 111 4.92 -6.04 -1.54
CA LEU A 111 3.86 -5.04 -1.40
C LEU A 111 2.61 -5.51 -2.12
N LEU A 112 1.47 -5.50 -1.42
CA LEU A 112 0.17 -5.73 -2.03
C LEU A 112 -0.36 -4.39 -2.56
N TYR A 113 -0.46 -4.28 -3.88
CA TYR A 113 -0.92 -3.08 -4.57
C TYR A 113 -1.68 -3.44 -5.83
N VAL A 114 -2.47 -2.49 -6.33
CA VAL A 114 -3.20 -2.57 -7.59
C VAL A 114 -2.79 -1.39 -8.45
N GLY A 115 -2.58 -1.63 -9.76
CA GLY A 115 -2.16 -0.60 -10.71
C GLY A 115 -0.72 -0.79 -11.16
N ASP A 116 -0.22 0.16 -11.95
CA ASP A 116 1.05 0.01 -12.67
C ASP A 116 2.22 0.77 -12.04
N ASP A 117 1.96 1.67 -11.08
CA ASP A 117 2.99 2.58 -10.59
C ASP A 117 4.16 1.84 -9.92
N PHE A 118 3.86 0.97 -8.96
CA PHE A 118 4.89 0.20 -8.27
C PHE A 118 5.56 -0.86 -9.17
N ALA A 119 4.86 -1.30 -10.21
CA ALA A 119 5.39 -2.32 -11.12
C ALA A 119 6.66 -1.87 -11.86
N ARG A 120 6.87 -0.55 -11.96
CA ARG A 120 8.04 0.04 -12.61
C ARG A 120 9.18 0.35 -11.63
N THR A 121 8.96 0.05 -10.36
CA THR A 121 9.99 0.18 -9.32
C THR A 121 10.67 -1.16 -9.07
N ASP A 122 11.54 -1.20 -8.08
CA ASP A 122 12.20 -2.45 -7.67
C ASP A 122 11.43 -3.24 -6.61
N ILE A 123 10.19 -2.82 -6.29
CA ILE A 123 9.39 -3.53 -5.29
C ILE A 123 8.72 -4.77 -5.89
N GLU A 124 8.74 -5.86 -5.15
CA GLU A 124 8.09 -7.09 -5.58
C GLU A 124 6.61 -7.07 -5.21
N SER A 125 5.74 -7.43 -6.17
CA SER A 125 4.30 -7.50 -5.95
C SER A 125 3.93 -8.73 -5.13
N ALA A 126 2.98 -8.55 -4.22
CA ALA A 126 2.40 -9.66 -3.46
C ALA A 126 1.28 -10.37 -4.24
N LEU A 127 0.76 -9.77 -5.30
CA LEU A 127 -0.20 -10.45 -6.17
C LEU A 127 0.52 -11.44 -7.08
N PRO A 128 -0.07 -12.63 -7.34
CA PRO A 128 0.49 -13.52 -8.33
C PRO A 128 0.43 -12.89 -9.72
N ASP A 129 1.40 -13.24 -10.57
CA ASP A 129 1.43 -12.75 -11.94
C ASP A 129 0.15 -13.14 -12.67
N ALA A 130 -0.44 -12.18 -13.39
CA ALA A 130 -1.58 -12.41 -14.26
C ALA A 130 -1.08 -13.01 -15.57
N THR A 131 -1.01 -14.33 -15.62
CA THR A 131 -0.64 -15.06 -16.84
C THR A 131 -1.85 -15.69 -17.48
#